data_069a7f90c7a22cf8697ed5d884b3aef8
#
_entry.id   069a7f90c7a22cf8697ed5d884b3aef8
#
_cell.length_a   1.000
_cell.length_b   1.000
_cell.length_c   1.000
_cell.angle_alpha   90.00
_cell.angle_beta   90.00
_cell.angle_gamma   90.00
#
_symmetry.space_group_name_H-M   'P 1'
#
loop_
_entity.id
_entity.type
_entity.pdbx_description
1 polymer ?
#
loop_
_entity_poly.entity_id
_entity_poly.type
_entity_poly.pdbx_seq_one_letter_code
_entity_poly.pdbx_strand_id
1 'polypeptide(L)'
;KSDFDVVYIDNSLAVQLKNEKLLQTIDKGKLSNAADVSPRMFDKDGSYVVFMTGATTIVYDTNQVKNPPTSWSDLYRPEFAGKLAIGDISGTSGSQFLMALNRLKGGTLDNMDPGFEAVKPLAKNSVTLYTQADQIVSLFERKEIAVAVWYPDRAGSAIDKGLPLAVVYPKEGAVGILPALVMPKGGKSPALALQYIDEVLSSGGQACFAEKKYAGPVNTKVKLSDKAAKIVPFNDSLDNLWMPDPEMVAKLIPVWTRRWQRE
;
A
#
# COMPACT_ATOMS: atom_id res chain seq x y z
N LYS A 1 6.76 -23.00 19.27
CA LYS A 1 5.52 -23.66 18.82
C LYS A 1 4.53 -22.55 18.48
N SER A 2 4.02 -22.52 17.25
CA SER A 2 3.03 -21.52 16.85
C SER A 2 1.62 -22.01 17.22
N ASP A 3 0.77 -21.09 17.64
CA ASP A 3 -0.67 -21.34 17.81
C ASP A 3 -1.46 -20.99 16.55
N PHE A 4 -0.79 -20.49 15.51
CA PHE A 4 -1.36 -20.11 14.23
C PHE A 4 -0.80 -20.97 13.10
N ASP A 5 -1.66 -21.34 12.16
CA ASP A 5 -1.29 -22.09 10.94
C ASP A 5 -1.07 -21.15 9.74
N VAL A 6 -1.78 -20.02 9.69
CA VAL A 6 -1.62 -18.94 8.71
C VAL A 6 -1.65 -17.59 9.42
N VAL A 7 -0.78 -16.67 9.00
CA VAL A 7 -0.76 -15.29 9.50
C VAL A 7 -0.75 -14.31 8.33
N TYR A 8 -1.53 -13.25 8.46
CA TYR A 8 -1.54 -12.09 7.57
C TYR A 8 -0.58 -11.04 8.12
N ILE A 9 0.42 -10.68 7.34
CA ILE A 9 1.43 -9.69 7.75
C ILE A 9 1.85 -8.84 6.56
N ASP A 10 2.52 -7.73 6.83
CA ASP A 10 3.21 -6.96 5.79
C ASP A 10 4.39 -7.78 5.23
N ASN A 11 4.68 -7.65 3.94
CA ASN A 11 5.76 -8.41 3.30
C ASN A 11 7.14 -8.10 3.89
N SER A 12 7.37 -6.92 4.41
CA SER A 12 8.62 -6.56 5.11
C SER A 12 8.83 -7.39 6.39
N LEU A 13 7.75 -7.64 7.14
CA LEU A 13 7.78 -8.56 8.29
C LEU A 13 7.92 -10.02 7.86
N ALA A 14 7.27 -10.41 6.74
CA ALA A 14 7.45 -11.75 6.18
C ALA A 14 8.93 -12.04 5.86
N VAL A 15 9.62 -11.05 5.29
CA VAL A 15 11.07 -11.13 5.02
C VAL A 15 11.87 -11.28 6.31
N GLN A 16 11.54 -10.53 7.37
CA GLN A 16 12.23 -10.67 8.66
C GLN A 16 12.05 -12.09 9.25
N LEU A 17 10.80 -12.60 9.29
CA LEU A 17 10.52 -13.94 9.78
C LEU A 17 11.18 -15.04 8.93
N LYS A 18 11.28 -14.83 7.60
CA LYS A 18 12.03 -15.69 6.69
C LYS A 18 13.51 -15.76 7.07
N ASN A 19 14.14 -14.60 7.27
CA ASN A 19 15.56 -14.48 7.63
C ASN A 19 15.86 -15.15 8.98
N GLU A 20 14.93 -15.10 9.92
CA GLU A 20 14.98 -15.80 11.20
C GLU A 20 14.62 -17.29 11.10
N LYS A 21 14.31 -17.78 9.90
CA LYS A 21 13.94 -19.18 9.62
C LYS A 21 12.71 -19.66 10.41
N LEU A 22 11.75 -18.76 10.65
CA LEU A 22 10.54 -19.03 11.42
C LEU A 22 9.35 -19.47 10.55
N LEU A 23 9.49 -19.50 9.24
CA LEU A 23 8.42 -19.82 8.29
C LEU A 23 8.57 -21.25 7.71
N GLN A 24 7.43 -21.87 7.43
CA GLN A 24 7.31 -23.06 6.58
C GLN A 24 7.24 -22.62 5.12
N THR A 25 7.60 -23.51 4.21
CA THR A 25 7.47 -23.28 2.76
C THR A 25 6.01 -23.45 2.32
N ILE A 26 5.48 -22.48 1.60
CA ILE A 26 4.23 -22.56 0.85
C ILE A 26 4.55 -23.25 -0.47
N ASP A 27 4.19 -24.52 -0.57
CA ASP A 27 4.39 -25.31 -1.79
C ASP A 27 3.41 -24.85 -2.87
N LYS A 28 3.90 -24.04 -3.80
CA LYS A 28 3.13 -23.50 -4.92
C LYS A 28 2.48 -24.60 -5.78
N GLY A 29 3.10 -25.77 -5.87
CA GLY A 29 2.56 -26.91 -6.62
C GLY A 29 1.30 -27.52 -6.01
N LYS A 30 1.00 -27.19 -4.74
CA LYS A 30 -0.21 -27.61 -4.03
C LYS A 30 -1.34 -26.55 -4.06
N LEU A 31 -1.11 -25.43 -4.71
CA LEU A 31 -2.08 -24.35 -4.85
C LEU A 31 -2.66 -24.37 -6.26
N SER A 32 -3.94 -24.74 -6.38
CA SER A 32 -4.62 -24.84 -7.68
C SER A 32 -4.78 -23.49 -8.37
N ASN A 33 -4.92 -22.42 -7.58
CA ASN A 33 -5.06 -21.05 -8.06
C ASN A 33 -3.73 -20.33 -8.35
N ALA A 34 -2.58 -20.95 -8.01
CA ALA A 34 -1.27 -20.33 -8.15
C ALA A 34 -0.89 -19.97 -9.59
N ALA A 35 -1.42 -20.71 -10.59
CA ALA A 35 -1.18 -20.43 -11.99
C ALA A 35 -1.80 -19.11 -12.47
N ASP A 36 -2.88 -18.68 -11.83
CA ASP A 36 -3.60 -17.44 -12.13
C ASP A 36 -3.11 -16.24 -11.31
N VAL A 37 -2.20 -16.45 -10.36
CA VAL A 37 -1.58 -15.39 -9.56
C VAL A 37 -0.28 -14.94 -10.22
N SER A 38 -0.09 -13.62 -10.32
CA SER A 38 1.16 -13.07 -10.87
C SER A 38 2.39 -13.64 -10.17
N PRO A 39 3.39 -14.14 -10.91
CA PRO A 39 4.62 -14.70 -10.32
C PRO A 39 5.35 -13.75 -9.36
N ARG A 40 5.21 -12.43 -9.56
CA ARG A 40 5.78 -11.39 -8.70
C ARG A 40 5.26 -11.43 -7.26
N MET A 41 4.13 -12.10 -7.03
CA MET A 41 3.47 -12.16 -5.71
C MET A 41 4.00 -13.29 -4.83
N PHE A 42 4.78 -14.20 -5.40
CA PHE A 42 5.40 -15.29 -4.65
C PHE A 42 6.84 -14.94 -4.28
N ASP A 43 7.20 -15.19 -3.03
CA ASP A 43 8.60 -15.20 -2.62
C ASP A 43 9.37 -16.31 -3.37
N LYS A 44 10.63 -16.04 -3.72
CA LYS A 44 11.46 -16.97 -4.50
C LYS A 44 11.63 -18.32 -3.83
N ASP A 45 11.72 -18.33 -2.50
CA ASP A 45 11.93 -19.55 -1.70
C ASP A 45 10.60 -20.11 -1.17
N GLY A 46 9.46 -19.52 -1.55
CA GLY A 46 8.14 -19.94 -1.12
C GLY A 46 7.83 -19.63 0.34
N SER A 47 8.55 -18.72 0.98
CA SER A 47 8.33 -18.38 2.40
C SER A 47 7.05 -17.58 2.64
N TYR A 48 6.57 -16.87 1.62
CA TYR A 48 5.31 -16.12 1.68
C TYR A 48 4.70 -15.95 0.29
N VAL A 49 3.43 -15.59 0.28
CA VAL A 49 2.72 -15.14 -0.92
C VAL A 49 1.97 -13.85 -0.61
N VAL A 50 2.15 -12.83 -1.46
CA VAL A 50 1.32 -11.62 -1.43
C VAL A 50 -0.07 -11.99 -1.90
N PHE A 51 -1.10 -11.69 -1.09
CA PHE A 51 -2.47 -12.10 -1.38
C PHE A 51 -3.37 -10.96 -1.84
N MET A 52 -2.93 -9.73 -1.68
CA MET A 52 -3.60 -8.54 -2.19
C MET A 52 -2.58 -7.42 -2.38
N THR A 53 -2.98 -6.39 -3.10
CA THR A 53 -2.19 -5.17 -3.25
C THR A 53 -2.96 -3.98 -2.75
N GLY A 54 -2.26 -3.06 -2.13
CA GLY A 54 -2.69 -1.71 -1.82
C GLY A 54 -1.66 -0.73 -2.37
N ALA A 55 -1.86 0.54 -2.11
CA ALA A 55 -0.90 1.57 -2.47
C ALA A 55 -1.00 2.79 -1.57
N THR A 56 0.08 3.56 -1.46
CA THR A 56 0.00 4.96 -1.06
C THR A 56 -0.20 5.79 -2.33
N THR A 57 -1.30 6.56 -2.36
CA THR A 57 -1.80 7.28 -3.53
C THR A 57 -2.15 8.72 -3.18
N ILE A 58 -2.64 9.47 -4.17
CA ILE A 58 -3.27 10.76 -3.93
C ILE A 58 -4.78 10.55 -3.90
N VAL A 59 -5.44 11.12 -2.90
CA VAL A 59 -6.91 11.15 -2.79
C VAL A 59 -7.35 12.62 -2.71
N TYR A 60 -8.38 12.99 -3.45
CA TYR A 60 -8.86 14.37 -3.48
C TYR A 60 -10.39 14.45 -3.44
N ASP A 61 -10.90 15.57 -2.93
CA ASP A 61 -12.31 15.92 -2.94
C ASP A 61 -12.70 16.50 -4.31
N THR A 62 -13.57 15.80 -5.03
CA THR A 62 -14.00 16.17 -6.39
C THR A 62 -14.84 17.45 -6.45
N ASN A 63 -15.42 17.88 -5.32
CA ASN A 63 -16.15 19.15 -5.24
C ASN A 63 -15.21 20.35 -5.07
N GLN A 64 -14.08 20.15 -4.38
CA GLN A 64 -13.13 21.23 -4.10
C GLN A 64 -12.04 21.37 -5.19
N VAL A 65 -11.61 20.24 -5.78
CA VAL A 65 -10.50 20.20 -6.75
C VAL A 65 -11.04 20.17 -8.17
N LYS A 66 -10.88 21.26 -8.91
CA LYS A 66 -11.34 21.37 -10.32
C LYS A 66 -10.35 20.75 -11.30
N ASN A 67 -9.05 20.84 -11.01
CA ASN A 67 -7.99 20.27 -11.81
C ASN A 67 -7.37 19.08 -11.05
N PRO A 68 -7.81 17.84 -11.29
CA PRO A 68 -7.29 16.68 -10.57
C PRO A 68 -5.76 16.58 -10.64
N PRO A 69 -5.08 16.21 -9.54
CA PRO A 69 -3.66 15.90 -9.61
C PRO A 69 -3.44 14.62 -10.43
N THR A 70 -2.30 14.53 -11.11
CA THR A 70 -1.89 13.35 -11.92
C THR A 70 -0.48 12.88 -11.56
N SER A 71 0.22 13.67 -10.76
CA SER A 71 1.63 13.49 -10.40
C SER A 71 1.85 13.83 -8.94
N TRP A 72 2.85 13.20 -8.31
CA TRP A 72 3.31 13.63 -6.99
C TRP A 72 3.74 15.09 -6.96
N SER A 73 4.27 15.61 -8.08
CA SER A 73 4.65 17.02 -8.18
C SER A 73 3.47 17.98 -8.15
N ASP A 74 2.26 17.53 -8.46
CA ASP A 74 1.08 18.36 -8.41
C ASP A 74 0.71 18.79 -6.98
N LEU A 75 1.17 18.06 -5.95
CA LEU A 75 0.94 18.42 -4.55
C LEU A 75 1.61 19.72 -4.13
N TYR A 76 2.56 20.24 -4.93
CA TYR A 76 3.18 21.56 -4.69
C TYR A 76 2.37 22.73 -5.25
N ARG A 77 1.22 22.48 -5.91
CA ARG A 77 0.38 23.56 -6.44
C ARG A 77 -0.09 24.48 -5.31
N PRO A 78 -0.08 25.80 -5.51
CA PRO A 78 -0.49 26.77 -4.49
C PRO A 78 -1.91 26.55 -3.96
N GLU A 79 -2.81 26.04 -4.77
CA GLU A 79 -4.19 25.74 -4.41
C GLU A 79 -4.34 24.66 -3.32
N PHE A 80 -3.32 23.83 -3.10
CA PHE A 80 -3.30 22.80 -2.07
C PHE A 80 -2.62 23.26 -0.76
N ALA A 81 -1.98 24.43 -0.76
CA ALA A 81 -1.37 24.97 0.46
C ALA A 81 -2.44 25.21 1.54
N GLY A 82 -2.24 24.64 2.74
CA GLY A 82 -3.22 24.68 3.83
C GLY A 82 -4.47 23.82 3.61
N LYS A 83 -4.46 22.95 2.58
CA LYS A 83 -5.55 21.99 2.28
C LYS A 83 -5.03 20.58 1.98
N LEU A 84 -3.78 20.32 2.27
CA LEU A 84 -3.11 19.03 2.08
C LEU A 84 -2.97 18.32 3.43
N ALA A 85 -3.14 17.00 3.44
CA ALA A 85 -2.72 16.14 4.54
C ALA A 85 -1.77 15.06 4.03
N ILE A 86 -0.67 14.85 4.74
CA ILE A 86 0.29 13.78 4.47
C ILE A 86 0.52 12.93 5.71
N GLY A 87 0.97 11.70 5.53
CA GLY A 87 1.30 10.82 6.65
C GLY A 87 2.59 11.23 7.34
N ASP A 88 2.64 11.07 8.67
CA ASP A 88 3.90 11.08 9.40
C ASP A 88 4.75 9.86 9.02
N ILE A 89 6.06 9.99 9.07
CA ILE A 89 6.99 8.91 8.67
C ILE A 89 6.86 7.64 9.53
N SER A 90 6.34 7.76 10.73
CA SER A 90 6.07 6.60 11.59
C SER A 90 4.99 5.69 11.03
N GLY A 91 4.17 6.18 10.09
CA GLY A 91 3.18 5.41 9.36
C GLY A 91 3.65 4.98 7.96
N THR A 92 2.99 3.96 7.41
CA THR A 92 3.30 3.42 6.08
C THR A 92 3.17 4.49 4.98
N SER A 93 2.11 5.32 5.01
CA SER A 93 1.92 6.35 3.98
C SER A 93 3.00 7.43 4.00
N GLY A 94 3.45 7.84 5.19
CA GLY A 94 4.50 8.85 5.31
C GLY A 94 5.85 8.37 4.81
N SER A 95 6.27 7.17 5.23
CA SER A 95 7.52 6.57 4.76
C SER A 95 7.50 6.29 3.26
N GLN A 96 6.38 5.79 2.74
CA GLN A 96 6.20 5.54 1.30
C GLN A 96 6.14 6.84 0.49
N PHE A 97 5.49 7.88 1.00
CA PHE A 97 5.47 9.17 0.34
C PHE A 97 6.85 9.81 0.28
N LEU A 98 7.63 9.73 1.37
CA LEU A 98 9.02 10.17 1.38
C LEU A 98 9.85 9.45 0.30
N MET A 99 9.70 8.12 0.19
CA MET A 99 10.36 7.33 -0.87
C MET A 99 9.91 7.74 -2.27
N ALA A 100 8.61 8.01 -2.48
CA ALA A 100 8.08 8.45 -3.76
C ALA A 100 8.66 9.80 -4.18
N LEU A 101 8.70 10.76 -3.26
CA LEU A 101 9.32 12.07 -3.50
C LEU A 101 10.82 11.97 -3.76
N ASN A 102 11.51 11.09 -3.02
CA ASN A 102 12.93 10.84 -3.24
C ASN A 102 13.20 10.37 -4.67
N ARG A 103 12.45 9.36 -5.11
CA ARG A 103 12.53 8.85 -6.49
C ARG A 103 12.16 9.91 -7.53
N LEU A 104 11.12 10.70 -7.29
CA LEU A 104 10.73 11.83 -8.14
C LEU A 104 11.87 12.85 -8.34
N LYS A 105 12.69 13.03 -7.32
CA LYS A 105 13.86 13.96 -7.33
C LYS A 105 15.18 13.28 -7.69
N GLY A 106 15.14 12.04 -8.19
CA GLY A 106 16.34 11.30 -8.64
C GLY A 106 17.16 10.66 -7.52
N GLY A 107 16.61 10.59 -6.29
CA GLY A 107 17.24 9.89 -5.16
C GLY A 107 17.07 8.37 -5.25
N THR A 108 17.86 7.65 -4.44
CA THR A 108 17.81 6.20 -4.26
C THR A 108 17.51 5.86 -2.81
N LEU A 109 17.23 4.59 -2.49
CA LEU A 109 16.99 4.18 -1.09
C LEU A 109 18.22 4.42 -0.20
N ASP A 110 19.45 4.35 -0.77
CA ASP A 110 20.69 4.63 -0.06
C ASP A 110 20.99 6.14 0.07
N ASN A 111 20.34 6.97 -0.75
CA ASN A 111 20.44 8.42 -0.70
C ASN A 111 19.06 9.05 -0.68
N MET A 112 18.58 9.37 0.52
CA MET A 112 17.26 9.96 0.76
C MET A 112 17.29 11.49 0.89
N ASP A 113 18.43 12.16 0.69
CA ASP A 113 18.53 13.62 0.78
C ASP A 113 17.53 14.35 -0.14
N PRO A 114 17.39 13.97 -1.43
CA PRO A 114 16.41 14.62 -2.29
C PRO A 114 14.97 14.48 -1.80
N GLY A 115 14.61 13.36 -1.17
CA GLY A 115 13.29 13.12 -0.62
C GLY A 115 12.99 13.97 0.62
N PHE A 116 13.94 14.06 1.54
CA PHE A 116 13.82 14.90 2.73
C PHE A 116 13.70 16.38 2.35
N GLU A 117 14.50 16.87 1.41
CA GLU A 117 14.36 18.25 0.93
C GLU A 117 13.02 18.49 0.21
N ALA A 118 12.54 17.50 -0.55
CA ALA A 118 11.27 17.61 -1.25
C ALA A 118 10.06 17.61 -0.31
N VAL A 119 10.08 16.88 0.78
CA VAL A 119 8.93 16.77 1.68
C VAL A 119 8.76 18.01 2.57
N LYS A 120 9.82 18.74 2.91
CA LYS A 120 9.78 19.91 3.83
C LYS A 120 8.72 20.94 3.47
N PRO A 121 8.65 21.48 2.23
CA PRO A 121 7.64 22.46 1.87
C PRO A 121 6.21 21.89 1.92
N LEU A 122 6.02 20.61 1.62
CA LEU A 122 4.71 19.95 1.71
C LEU A 122 4.30 19.75 3.16
N ALA A 123 5.20 19.31 4.03
CA ALA A 123 4.95 19.18 5.45
C ALA A 123 4.57 20.52 6.10
N LYS A 124 5.31 21.59 5.77
CA LYS A 124 5.02 22.95 6.26
C LYS A 124 3.65 23.46 5.82
N ASN A 125 3.22 23.12 4.60
CA ASN A 125 1.95 23.58 4.01
C ASN A 125 0.79 22.62 4.25
N SER A 126 1.02 21.48 4.93
CA SER A 126 -0.03 20.52 5.28
C SER A 126 -0.81 20.97 6.52
N VAL A 127 -2.11 20.66 6.52
CA VAL A 127 -2.98 20.84 7.69
C VAL A 127 -2.51 19.96 8.85
N THR A 128 -2.05 18.76 8.52
CA THR A 128 -1.55 17.81 9.51
C THR A 128 -0.59 16.80 8.89
N LEU A 129 0.31 16.29 9.73
CA LEU A 129 1.07 15.06 9.51
C LEU A 129 0.38 13.95 10.31
N TYR A 130 -0.54 13.23 9.67
CA TYR A 130 -1.37 12.28 10.40
C TYR A 130 -0.62 10.99 10.77
N THR A 131 -0.91 10.45 11.94
CA THR A 131 -0.39 9.16 12.42
C THR A 131 -1.43 8.05 12.30
N GLN A 132 -2.72 8.41 12.28
CA GLN A 132 -3.83 7.48 12.15
C GLN A 132 -4.60 7.75 10.85
N ALA A 133 -4.67 6.76 9.97
CA ALA A 133 -5.30 6.91 8.64
C ALA A 133 -6.77 7.36 8.71
N ASP A 134 -7.50 6.98 9.76
CA ASP A 134 -8.92 7.32 9.90
C ASP A 134 -9.18 8.81 10.22
N GLN A 135 -8.17 9.57 10.66
CA GLN A 135 -8.26 11.03 10.83
C GLN A 135 -8.61 11.76 9.52
N ILE A 136 -8.16 11.21 8.39
CA ILE A 136 -8.36 11.81 7.06
C ILE A 136 -9.84 11.89 6.68
N VAL A 137 -10.65 10.90 7.06
CA VAL A 137 -12.10 10.89 6.79
C VAL A 137 -12.74 12.16 7.38
N SER A 138 -12.51 12.42 8.66
CA SER A 138 -13.07 13.58 9.35
C SER A 138 -12.60 14.92 8.79
N LEU A 139 -11.35 15.00 8.31
CA LEU A 139 -10.82 16.21 7.67
C LEU A 139 -11.51 16.49 6.33
N PHE A 140 -11.78 15.46 5.52
CA PHE A 140 -12.58 15.61 4.31
C PHE A 140 -14.04 15.98 4.61
N GLU A 141 -14.68 15.32 5.59
CA GLU A 141 -16.05 15.62 6.00
C GLU A 141 -16.22 17.09 6.39
N ARG A 142 -15.27 17.64 7.17
CA ARG A 142 -15.27 19.05 7.57
C ARG A 142 -14.74 20.00 6.51
N LYS A 143 -14.32 19.50 5.34
CA LYS A 143 -13.73 20.27 4.23
C LYS A 143 -12.47 21.05 4.64
N GLU A 144 -11.76 20.56 5.64
CA GLU A 144 -10.51 21.14 6.12
C GLU A 144 -9.35 20.83 5.16
N ILE A 145 -9.45 19.71 4.44
CA ILE A 145 -8.52 19.33 3.37
C ILE A 145 -9.24 19.16 2.04
N ALA A 146 -8.52 19.37 0.95
CA ALA A 146 -8.97 19.12 -0.41
C ALA A 146 -8.23 17.94 -1.03
N VAL A 147 -7.04 17.62 -0.53
CA VAL A 147 -6.18 16.55 -1.04
C VAL A 147 -5.42 15.87 0.11
N ALA A 148 -5.19 14.57 -0.02
CA ALA A 148 -4.40 13.80 0.93
C ALA A 148 -3.51 12.78 0.22
N VAL A 149 -2.35 12.49 0.80
CA VAL A 149 -1.60 11.27 0.51
C VAL A 149 -2.18 10.17 1.38
N TRP A 150 -2.89 9.22 0.77
CA TRP A 150 -3.70 8.25 1.54
C TRP A 150 -3.87 6.91 0.80
N TYR A 151 -4.70 6.04 1.34
CA TYR A 151 -4.90 4.67 0.89
C TYR A 151 -6.20 4.50 0.08
N PRO A 152 -6.16 3.76 -1.05
CA PRO A 152 -7.35 3.49 -1.89
C PRO A 152 -8.48 2.78 -1.15
N ASP A 153 -8.17 1.80 -0.29
CA ASP A 153 -9.16 1.05 0.49
C ASP A 153 -9.93 1.93 1.47
N ARG A 154 -9.22 2.87 2.12
CA ARG A 154 -9.82 3.85 3.00
C ARG A 154 -10.67 4.87 2.23
N ALA A 155 -10.15 5.35 1.11
CA ALA A 155 -10.88 6.25 0.22
C ALA A 155 -12.15 5.57 -0.33
N GLY A 156 -12.06 4.31 -0.78
CA GLY A 156 -13.21 3.53 -1.24
C GLY A 156 -14.29 3.39 -0.17
N SER A 157 -13.89 3.07 1.07
CA SER A 157 -14.81 3.00 2.21
C SER A 157 -15.47 4.35 2.53
N ALA A 158 -14.75 5.47 2.35
CA ALA A 158 -15.29 6.81 2.53
C ALA A 158 -16.25 7.20 1.38
N ILE A 159 -15.94 6.82 0.14
CA ILE A 159 -16.82 6.98 -1.04
C ILE A 159 -18.13 6.21 -0.83
N ASP A 160 -18.09 5.00 -0.27
CA ASP A 160 -19.29 4.22 0.06
C ASP A 160 -20.20 4.92 1.07
N LYS A 161 -19.62 5.73 1.96
CA LYS A 161 -20.34 6.57 2.92
C LYS A 161 -20.82 7.90 2.34
N GLY A 162 -20.59 8.15 1.06
CA GLY A 162 -21.07 9.34 0.35
C GLY A 162 -20.07 10.50 0.27
N LEU A 163 -18.80 10.34 0.67
CA LEU A 163 -17.82 11.39 0.47
C LEU A 163 -17.47 11.53 -1.02
N PRO A 164 -17.38 12.75 -1.55
CA PRO A 164 -17.10 13.01 -2.95
C PRO A 164 -15.59 12.92 -3.23
N LEU A 165 -15.00 11.74 -3.04
CA LEU A 165 -13.58 11.51 -3.19
C LEU A 165 -13.25 10.77 -4.49
N ALA A 166 -12.05 11.00 -5.00
CA ALA A 166 -11.45 10.20 -6.06
C ALA A 166 -10.00 9.82 -5.73
N VAL A 167 -9.58 8.67 -6.24
CA VAL A 167 -8.23 8.13 -6.07
C VAL A 167 -7.43 8.36 -7.33
N VAL A 168 -6.18 8.80 -7.18
CA VAL A 168 -5.24 8.98 -8.28
C VAL A 168 -3.98 8.16 -8.02
N TYR A 169 -3.66 7.32 -8.98
CA TYR A 169 -2.36 6.66 -9.09
C TYR A 169 -1.42 7.62 -9.86
N PRO A 170 -0.43 8.23 -9.20
CA PRO A 170 0.46 9.18 -9.87
C PRO A 170 1.21 8.54 -11.03
N LYS A 171 1.42 9.30 -12.10
CA LYS A 171 2.07 8.80 -13.33
C LYS A 171 3.49 8.26 -13.09
N GLU A 172 4.18 8.72 -12.05
CA GLU A 172 5.50 8.23 -11.65
C GLU A 172 5.44 6.87 -10.92
N GLY A 173 4.23 6.37 -10.68
CA GLY A 173 3.95 5.17 -9.90
C GLY A 173 3.63 5.48 -8.44
N ALA A 174 2.55 4.87 -7.95
CA ALA A 174 2.24 4.81 -6.53
C ALA A 174 3.15 3.77 -5.85
N VAL A 175 3.40 3.92 -4.55
CA VAL A 175 4.20 2.94 -3.81
C VAL A 175 3.29 1.81 -3.32
N GLY A 176 3.62 0.58 -3.71
CA GLY A 176 2.82 -0.59 -3.41
C GLY A 176 2.87 -0.98 -1.93
N ILE A 177 1.73 -1.43 -1.42
CA ILE A 177 1.57 -2.09 -0.12
C ILE A 177 1.25 -3.55 -0.43
N LEU A 178 2.03 -4.47 0.10
CA LEU A 178 2.01 -5.88 -0.27
C LEU A 178 1.79 -6.78 0.95
N PRO A 179 0.56 -6.85 1.47
CA PRO A 179 0.26 -7.80 2.53
C PRO A 179 0.44 -9.23 2.07
N ALA A 180 1.05 -10.03 2.92
CA ALA A 180 1.43 -11.40 2.62
C ALA A 180 0.79 -12.40 3.59
N LEU A 181 0.59 -13.61 3.10
CA LEU A 181 0.28 -14.79 3.89
C LEU A 181 1.58 -15.55 4.15
N VAL A 182 1.76 -15.97 5.39
CA VAL A 182 2.85 -16.82 5.83
C VAL A 182 2.34 -18.02 6.61
N MET A 183 3.09 -19.10 6.59
CA MET A 183 2.86 -20.29 7.41
C MET A 183 3.96 -20.37 8.49
N PRO A 184 3.68 -20.03 9.76
CA PRO A 184 4.67 -20.12 10.83
C PRO A 184 5.11 -21.57 11.08
N LYS A 185 6.39 -21.79 11.43
CA LYS A 185 6.85 -23.09 11.90
C LYS A 185 6.17 -23.48 13.21
N GLY A 186 5.80 -24.75 13.32
CA GLY A 186 5.12 -25.28 14.49
C GLY A 186 3.59 -25.15 14.44
N GLY A 187 3.02 -24.67 13.35
CA GLY A 187 1.60 -24.78 13.05
C GLY A 187 1.15 -26.25 12.99
N LYS A 188 -0.11 -26.51 13.37
CA LYS A 188 -0.62 -27.87 13.58
C LYS A 188 -1.29 -28.48 12.36
N SER A 189 -1.74 -27.64 11.41
CA SER A 189 -2.60 -28.03 10.29
C SER A 189 -2.06 -27.53 8.94
N PRO A 190 -0.83 -27.88 8.52
CA PRO A 190 -0.20 -27.31 7.31
C PRO A 190 -0.99 -27.61 6.02
N ALA A 191 -1.66 -28.76 5.93
CA ALA A 191 -2.49 -29.08 4.77
C ALA A 191 -3.73 -28.17 4.68
N LEU A 192 -4.39 -27.90 5.79
CA LEU A 192 -5.53 -26.98 5.87
C LEU A 192 -5.08 -25.52 5.62
N ALA A 193 -3.90 -25.15 6.11
CA ALA A 193 -3.29 -23.85 5.84
C ALA A 193 -3.09 -23.62 4.33
N LEU A 194 -2.59 -24.61 3.60
CA LEU A 194 -2.43 -24.51 2.14
C LEU A 194 -3.79 -24.40 1.42
N GLN A 195 -4.81 -25.16 1.84
CA GLN A 195 -6.16 -25.05 1.28
C GLN A 195 -6.75 -23.65 1.52
N TYR A 196 -6.56 -23.09 2.72
CA TYR A 196 -6.99 -21.74 3.04
C TYR A 196 -6.28 -20.69 2.19
N ILE A 197 -4.96 -20.79 2.04
CA ILE A 197 -4.18 -19.90 1.17
C ILE A 197 -4.66 -20.00 -0.27
N ASP A 198 -4.91 -21.21 -0.77
CA ASP A 198 -5.40 -21.43 -2.14
C ASP A 198 -6.77 -20.77 -2.37
N GLU A 199 -7.69 -20.89 -1.40
CA GLU A 199 -9.00 -20.23 -1.46
C GLU A 199 -8.89 -18.69 -1.44
N VAL A 200 -8.03 -18.14 -0.59
CA VAL A 200 -7.75 -16.69 -0.57
C VAL A 200 -7.21 -16.20 -1.92
N LEU A 201 -6.46 -17.01 -2.63
CA LEU A 201 -5.89 -16.71 -3.95
C LEU A 201 -6.86 -17.00 -5.11
N SER A 202 -8.02 -17.61 -4.85
CA SER A 202 -9.02 -17.92 -5.89
C SER A 202 -9.59 -16.62 -6.49
N SER A 203 -10.05 -16.68 -7.74
CA SER A 203 -10.68 -15.54 -8.39
C SER A 203 -11.91 -15.05 -7.64
N GLY A 204 -12.68 -15.96 -7.02
CA GLY A 204 -13.84 -15.62 -6.18
C GLY A 204 -13.46 -14.92 -4.88
N GLY A 205 -12.50 -15.46 -4.14
CA GLY A 205 -11.96 -14.86 -2.93
C GLY A 205 -11.38 -13.47 -3.19
N GLN A 206 -10.58 -13.36 -4.23
CA GLN A 206 -9.96 -12.09 -4.65
C GLN A 206 -10.99 -11.04 -5.09
N ALA A 207 -12.03 -11.44 -5.85
CA ALA A 207 -13.12 -10.53 -6.23
C ALA A 207 -13.87 -10.03 -4.99
N CYS A 208 -14.14 -10.89 -4.02
CA CYS A 208 -14.78 -10.53 -2.77
C CYS A 208 -13.97 -9.48 -1.98
N PHE A 209 -12.65 -9.66 -1.85
CA PHE A 209 -11.77 -8.67 -1.22
C PHE A 209 -11.78 -7.33 -1.96
N ALA A 210 -11.68 -7.36 -3.28
CA ALA A 210 -11.65 -6.14 -4.10
C ALA A 210 -12.97 -5.36 -4.01
N GLU A 211 -14.12 -6.04 -4.11
CA GLU A 211 -15.44 -5.40 -4.10
C GLU A 211 -15.88 -4.91 -2.71
N LYS A 212 -15.47 -5.61 -1.64
CA LYS A 212 -15.92 -5.32 -0.28
C LYS A 212 -14.93 -4.54 0.55
N LYS A 213 -13.64 -4.59 0.21
CA LYS A 213 -12.56 -3.99 1.00
C LYS A 213 -11.62 -3.11 0.17
N TYR A 214 -11.87 -2.98 -1.13
CA TYR A 214 -11.00 -2.22 -2.03
C TYR A 214 -9.55 -2.68 -1.98
N ALA A 215 -9.34 -3.98 -1.83
CA ALA A 215 -8.03 -4.63 -1.92
C ALA A 215 -7.74 -4.98 -3.37
N GLY A 216 -6.59 -4.58 -3.89
CA GLY A 216 -6.19 -4.88 -5.26
C GLY A 216 -5.94 -6.38 -5.44
N PRO A 217 -6.60 -7.04 -6.40
CA PRO A 217 -6.43 -8.48 -6.60
C PRO A 217 -5.06 -8.82 -7.19
N VAL A 218 -4.52 -9.96 -6.79
CA VAL A 218 -3.29 -10.54 -7.34
C VAL A 218 -3.56 -11.67 -8.34
N ASN A 219 -4.79 -12.18 -8.37
CA ASN A 219 -5.24 -13.17 -9.33
C ASN A 219 -5.69 -12.46 -10.62
N THR A 220 -5.09 -12.83 -11.74
CA THR A 220 -5.28 -12.19 -13.05
C THR A 220 -6.63 -12.52 -13.72
N LYS A 221 -7.39 -13.47 -13.17
CA LYS A 221 -8.72 -13.86 -13.68
C LYS A 221 -9.87 -13.09 -13.02
N VAL A 222 -9.57 -12.24 -12.06
CA VAL A 222 -10.58 -11.44 -11.37
C VAL A 222 -11.21 -10.44 -12.34
N LYS A 223 -12.53 -10.35 -12.26
CA LYS A 223 -13.31 -9.30 -12.92
C LYS A 223 -13.87 -8.38 -11.85
N LEU A 224 -13.67 -7.10 -12.01
CA LEU A 224 -14.11 -6.06 -11.07
C LEU A 224 -15.27 -5.26 -11.66
N SER A 225 -16.09 -4.72 -10.76
CA SER A 225 -17.02 -3.64 -11.13
C SER A 225 -16.24 -2.39 -11.55
N ASP A 226 -16.85 -1.54 -12.36
CA ASP A 226 -16.25 -0.25 -12.78
C ASP A 226 -15.87 0.62 -11.58
N LYS A 227 -16.61 0.51 -10.48
CA LYS A 227 -16.34 1.23 -9.25
C LYS A 227 -15.07 0.73 -8.58
N ALA A 228 -14.96 -0.56 -8.33
CA ALA A 228 -13.79 -1.14 -7.68
C ALA A 228 -12.54 -0.94 -8.55
N ALA A 229 -12.61 -1.15 -9.86
CA ALA A 229 -11.51 -0.97 -10.80
C ALA A 229 -10.91 0.45 -10.82
N LYS A 230 -11.71 1.48 -10.49
CA LYS A 230 -11.23 2.87 -10.39
C LYS A 230 -10.54 3.19 -9.07
N ILE A 231 -10.70 2.33 -8.05
CA ILE A 231 -10.20 2.57 -6.70
C ILE A 231 -8.98 1.71 -6.41
N VAL A 232 -9.05 0.41 -6.71
CA VAL A 232 -7.97 -0.54 -6.37
C VAL A 232 -6.81 -0.50 -7.38
N PRO A 233 -5.59 -0.90 -6.99
CA PRO A 233 -4.54 -1.18 -7.97
C PRO A 233 -4.99 -2.35 -8.87
N PHE A 234 -5.20 -2.06 -10.14
CA PHE A 234 -5.69 -3.04 -11.10
C PHE A 234 -5.22 -2.68 -12.52
N ASN A 235 -4.92 -3.67 -13.37
CA ASN A 235 -4.39 -3.47 -14.71
C ASN A 235 -3.19 -2.49 -14.71
N ASP A 236 -3.23 -1.44 -15.52
CA ASP A 236 -2.12 -0.48 -15.71
C ASP A 236 -1.66 0.14 -14.38
N SER A 237 -2.58 0.42 -13.44
CA SER A 237 -2.20 0.98 -12.14
C SER A 237 -1.45 -0.03 -11.27
N LEU A 238 -1.77 -1.32 -11.37
CA LEU A 238 -1.02 -2.40 -10.70
C LEU A 238 0.36 -2.59 -11.34
N ASP A 239 0.44 -2.57 -12.67
CA ASP A 239 1.70 -2.74 -13.38
C ASP A 239 2.66 -1.56 -13.13
N ASN A 240 2.12 -0.36 -12.94
CA ASN A 240 2.89 0.85 -12.63
C ASN A 240 3.19 1.03 -11.13
N LEU A 241 2.75 0.12 -10.25
CA LEU A 241 3.15 0.19 -8.84
C LEU A 241 4.66 0.02 -8.70
N TRP A 242 5.25 0.98 -8.00
CA TRP A 242 6.62 0.81 -7.54
C TRP A 242 6.64 -0.04 -6.26
N MET A 243 7.36 -1.12 -6.33
CA MET A 243 7.54 -2.07 -5.23
C MET A 243 9.02 -2.03 -4.81
N PRO A 244 9.40 -1.16 -3.84
CA PRO A 244 10.78 -1.11 -3.35
C PRO A 244 11.16 -2.41 -2.68
N ASP A 245 12.47 -2.72 -2.66
CA ASP A 245 13.00 -3.90 -1.99
C ASP A 245 12.64 -3.88 -0.49
N PRO A 246 11.83 -4.83 0.00
CA PRO A 246 11.35 -4.84 1.37
C PRO A 246 12.47 -5.04 2.39
N GLU A 247 13.57 -5.75 2.04
CA GLU A 247 14.73 -5.92 2.93
C GLU A 247 15.48 -4.61 3.13
N MET A 248 15.70 -3.87 2.05
CA MET A 248 16.32 -2.54 2.13
C MET A 248 15.46 -1.58 2.94
N VAL A 249 14.16 -1.51 2.64
CA VAL A 249 13.22 -0.63 3.34
C VAL A 249 13.20 -0.94 4.84
N ALA A 250 13.09 -2.23 5.23
CA ALA A 250 13.08 -2.64 6.63
C ALA A 250 14.34 -2.19 7.39
N LYS A 251 15.52 -2.24 6.75
CA LYS A 251 16.78 -1.79 7.34
C LYS A 251 16.88 -0.26 7.47
N LEU A 252 16.31 0.47 6.52
CA LEU A 252 16.51 1.92 6.39
C LEU A 252 15.45 2.76 7.11
N ILE A 253 14.22 2.26 7.27
CA ILE A 253 13.15 2.98 7.99
C ILE A 253 13.59 3.54 9.35
N PRO A 254 14.27 2.79 10.24
CA PRO A 254 14.71 3.35 11.52
C PRO A 254 15.69 4.52 11.38
N VAL A 255 16.51 4.52 10.32
CA VAL A 255 17.45 5.62 10.02
C VAL A 255 16.68 6.86 9.57
N TRP A 256 15.73 6.68 8.64
CA TRP A 256 14.91 7.76 8.14
C TRP A 256 14.01 8.35 9.23
N THR A 257 13.43 7.52 10.09
CA THR A 257 12.60 7.97 11.22
C THR A 257 13.40 8.86 12.18
N ARG A 258 14.62 8.45 12.55
CA ARG A 258 15.48 9.28 13.40
C ARG A 258 15.85 10.62 12.74
N ARG A 259 16.04 10.63 11.43
CA ARG A 259 16.32 11.86 10.69
C ARG A 259 15.11 12.79 10.68
N TRP A 260 13.93 12.26 10.36
CA TRP A 260 12.67 12.99 10.34
C TRP A 260 12.38 13.72 11.66
N GLN A 261 12.67 13.08 12.79
CA GLN A 261 12.48 13.66 14.12
C GLN A 261 13.43 14.83 14.45
N ARG A 262 14.48 15.02 13.66
CA ARG A 262 15.49 16.08 13.87
C ARG A 262 15.30 17.28 12.93
N GLU A 263 14.62 17.11 11.83
CA GLU A 263 14.41 18.10 10.77
C GLU A 263 12.98 18.67 10.79
#